data_974daa50ca32cbaef6733b58ef6460bb
#
_entry.id   974daa50ca32cbaef6733b58ef6460bb
#
_cell.length_a   1.000
_cell.length_b   1.000
_cell.length_c   1.000
_cell.angle_alpha   90.00
_cell.angle_beta   90.00
_cell.angle_gamma   90.00
#
_symmetry.space_group_name_H-M   'P 1'
#
loop_
_entity.id
_entity.type
_entity.pdbx_description
1 polymer ?
#
loop_
_entity_poly.entity_id
_entity_poly.type
_entity_poly.pdbx_seq_one_letter_code
_entity_poly.pdbx_strand_id
1 'polypeptide(L)'
;MANFTVNNIAIKNPSSFKIERYNVTNMERLANATMVGDLIAKKRKFYFTYDAISGDDLDTILEAIWDSTTLFFPLKYLENGVSKTATVYVGSIPTELHRAGKTTNWVWKNVTFNLIEK
;
A
#
# COMPACT_ATOMS: atom_id res chain seq x y z
N MET A 1 15.98 -8.77 7.32
CA MET A 1 15.21 -9.34 6.21
C MET A 1 13.92 -8.56 6.01
N ALA A 2 13.64 -8.16 4.78
CA ALA A 2 12.41 -7.42 4.48
C ALA A 2 11.21 -8.35 4.43
N ASN A 3 10.11 -7.96 5.09
CA ASN A 3 8.87 -8.73 5.07
C ASN A 3 7.97 -8.36 3.89
N PHE A 4 8.35 -7.34 3.14
CA PHE A 4 7.53 -6.81 2.06
C PHE A 4 8.35 -6.69 0.78
N THR A 5 7.77 -7.15 -0.31
CA THR A 5 8.34 -7.00 -1.65
C THR A 5 7.24 -6.42 -2.55
N VAL A 6 7.52 -5.29 -3.17
CA VAL A 6 6.57 -4.61 -4.03
C VAL A 6 7.17 -4.51 -5.43
N ASN A 7 6.43 -4.97 -6.43
CA ASN A 7 6.89 -4.99 -7.82
C ASN A 7 8.26 -5.68 -7.95
N ASN A 8 8.44 -6.77 -7.18
CA ASN A 8 9.68 -7.57 -7.12
C ASN A 8 10.88 -6.82 -6.51
N ILE A 9 10.63 -5.71 -5.82
CA ILE A 9 11.66 -4.93 -5.14
C ILE A 9 11.41 -5.00 -3.64
N ALA A 10 12.43 -5.43 -2.86
CA ALA A 10 12.32 -5.47 -1.41
C ALA A 10 12.34 -4.04 -0.87
N ILE A 11 11.39 -3.71 0.00
CA ILE A 11 11.28 -2.38 0.60
C ILE A 11 11.49 -2.46 2.10
N LYS A 12 11.83 -1.31 2.69
CA LYS A 12 11.99 -1.20 4.14
C LYS A 12 10.67 -1.52 4.84
N ASN A 13 10.77 -2.23 5.97
CA ASN A 13 9.58 -2.52 6.76
C ASN A 13 8.95 -1.22 7.27
N PRO A 14 7.63 -1.07 7.17
CA PRO A 14 6.96 0.15 7.63
C PRO A 14 6.91 0.22 9.15
N SER A 15 6.72 1.44 9.69
CA SER A 15 6.45 1.65 11.11
C SER A 15 5.09 1.06 11.46
N SER A 16 4.13 1.13 10.54
CA SER A 16 2.79 0.58 10.71
C SER A 16 2.30 0.01 9.40
N PHE A 17 1.70 -1.16 9.49
CA PHE A 17 1.10 -1.83 8.34
C PHE A 17 -0.33 -2.22 8.70
N LYS A 18 -1.27 -1.83 7.85
CA LYS A 18 -2.69 -2.07 8.09
C LYS A 18 -3.32 -2.68 6.85
N ILE A 19 -4.13 -3.70 7.06
CA ILE A 19 -4.91 -4.32 6.00
C ILE A 19 -6.38 -4.01 6.25
N GLU A 20 -7.02 -3.37 5.29
CA GLU A 20 -8.46 -3.12 5.32
C GLU A 20 -9.13 -4.03 4.31
N ARG A 21 -10.05 -4.85 4.79
CA ARG A 21 -10.82 -5.76 3.95
C ARG A 21 -12.19 -5.17 3.70
N TYR A 22 -12.64 -5.20 2.46
CA TYR A 22 -13.95 -4.68 2.12
C TYR A 22 -14.59 -5.49 1.00
N ASN A 23 -15.92 -5.43 0.96
CA ASN A 23 -16.69 -6.07 -0.08
C ASN A 23 -17.04 -5.04 -1.15
N VAL A 24 -16.84 -5.39 -2.41
CA VAL A 24 -17.41 -4.63 -3.53
C VAL A 24 -18.79 -5.21 -3.76
N THR A 25 -19.82 -4.42 -3.49
CA THR A 25 -21.20 -4.86 -3.53
C THR A 25 -22.04 -3.94 -4.38
N ASN A 26 -23.11 -4.51 -4.93
CA ASN A 26 -24.17 -3.75 -5.58
C ASN A 26 -25.38 -3.84 -4.66
N MET A 27 -25.76 -2.72 -4.04
CA MET A 27 -26.83 -2.67 -3.02
C MET A 27 -28.02 -1.89 -3.55
N GLU A 28 -29.22 -2.41 -3.27
CA GLU A 28 -30.45 -1.79 -3.72
C GLU A 28 -31.50 -1.93 -2.60
N ARG A 29 -32.30 -0.88 -2.40
CA ARG A 29 -33.39 -0.91 -1.42
C ARG A 29 -34.69 -1.13 -2.14
N LEU A 30 -35.42 -2.14 -1.72
CA LEU A 30 -36.74 -2.46 -2.28
C LEU A 30 -37.82 -1.55 -1.70
N ALA A 31 -38.99 -1.57 -2.34
CA ALA A 31 -40.15 -0.72 -1.94
C ALA A 31 -40.61 -0.98 -0.51
N ASN A 32 -40.37 -2.19 0.02
CA ASN A 32 -40.70 -2.56 1.41
C ASN A 32 -39.60 -2.20 2.40
N ALA A 33 -38.64 -1.35 1.98
CA ALA A 33 -37.48 -0.92 2.76
C ALA A 33 -36.47 -2.04 3.05
N THR A 34 -36.60 -3.22 2.47
CA THR A 34 -35.65 -4.29 2.59
C THR A 34 -34.45 -4.03 1.67
N MET A 35 -33.25 -4.12 2.24
CA MET A 35 -32.01 -3.99 1.47
C MET A 35 -31.70 -5.33 0.80
N VAL A 36 -31.42 -5.28 -0.50
CA VAL A 36 -30.90 -6.42 -1.24
C VAL A 36 -29.55 -6.06 -1.83
N GLY A 37 -28.68 -7.02 -2.02
CA GLY A 37 -27.38 -6.76 -2.57
C GLY A 37 -26.69 -8.00 -3.07
N ASP A 38 -25.80 -7.80 -4.02
CA ASP A 38 -24.94 -8.84 -4.60
C ASP A 38 -23.50 -8.55 -4.22
N LEU A 39 -22.80 -9.61 -3.80
CA LEU A 39 -21.36 -9.52 -3.56
C LEU A 39 -20.65 -9.69 -4.91
N ILE A 40 -19.98 -8.62 -5.38
CA ILE A 40 -19.26 -8.64 -6.65
C ILE A 40 -17.85 -9.17 -6.44
N ALA A 41 -17.17 -8.70 -5.39
CA ALA A 41 -15.78 -9.12 -5.11
C ALA A 41 -15.42 -8.80 -3.66
N LYS A 42 -14.41 -9.51 -3.16
CA LYS A 42 -13.77 -9.22 -1.89
C LYS A 42 -12.40 -8.64 -2.18
N LYS A 43 -12.09 -7.47 -1.64
CA LYS A 43 -10.87 -6.73 -1.92
C LYS A 43 -10.17 -6.32 -0.63
N ARG A 44 -8.89 -6.01 -0.75
CA ARG A 44 -8.07 -5.55 0.37
C ARG A 44 -7.37 -4.26 -0.01
N LYS A 45 -7.23 -3.37 0.96
CA LYS A 45 -6.37 -2.18 0.86
C LYS A 45 -5.26 -2.35 1.88
N PHE A 46 -4.05 -2.03 1.47
CA PHE A 46 -2.87 -2.15 2.32
C PHE A 46 -2.34 -0.75 2.60
N TYR A 47 -2.22 -0.40 3.88
CA TYR A 47 -1.75 0.92 4.30
C TYR A 47 -0.37 0.78 4.90
N PHE A 48 0.57 1.51 4.35
CA PHE A 48 1.95 1.55 4.81
C PHE A 48 2.23 2.93 5.38
N THR A 49 2.78 2.98 6.59
CA THR A 49 3.12 4.24 7.25
C THR A 49 4.56 4.17 7.74
N TYR A 50 5.32 5.20 7.44
CA TYR A 50 6.70 5.35 7.91
C TYR A 50 6.78 6.63 8.71
N ASP A 51 7.11 6.52 10.00
CA ASP A 51 7.28 7.70 10.87
C ASP A 51 8.49 8.49 10.44
N ALA A 52 9.57 7.79 10.10
CA ALA A 52 10.77 8.39 9.54
C ALA A 52 11.44 7.38 8.62
N ILE A 53 11.94 7.86 7.49
CA ILE A 53 12.59 7.01 6.49
C ILE A 53 13.70 7.80 5.81
N SER A 54 14.83 7.15 5.57
CA SER A 54 15.93 7.78 4.83
C SER A 54 15.55 8.02 3.38
N GLY A 55 16.19 8.98 2.75
CA GLY A 55 15.97 9.28 1.33
C GLY A 55 16.24 8.07 0.44
N ASP A 56 17.29 7.30 0.76
CA ASP A 56 17.64 6.11 -0.03
C ASP A 56 16.55 5.06 0.03
N ASP A 57 16.00 4.80 1.23
CA ASP A 57 14.92 3.83 1.39
C ASP A 57 13.64 4.33 0.70
N LEU A 58 13.36 5.63 0.80
CA LEU A 58 12.21 6.22 0.12
C LEU A 58 12.34 6.10 -1.39
N ASP A 59 13.52 6.35 -1.94
CA ASP A 59 13.77 6.22 -3.38
C ASP A 59 13.53 4.79 -3.85
N THR A 60 13.92 3.79 -3.06
CA THR A 60 13.66 2.39 -3.37
C THR A 60 12.16 2.10 -3.47
N ILE A 61 11.38 2.65 -2.54
CA ILE A 61 9.92 2.51 -2.56
C ILE A 61 9.35 3.19 -3.80
N LEU A 62 9.79 4.40 -4.11
CA LEU A 62 9.29 5.13 -5.27
C LEU A 62 9.63 4.44 -6.58
N GLU A 63 10.80 3.82 -6.69
CA GLU A 63 11.13 3.00 -7.85
C GLU A 63 10.15 1.84 -8.02
N ALA A 64 9.73 1.25 -6.91
CA ALA A 64 8.82 0.11 -6.95
C ALA A 64 7.40 0.50 -7.36
N ILE A 65 6.90 1.64 -6.89
CA ILE A 65 5.48 1.98 -7.01
C ILE A 65 5.20 3.21 -7.88
N TRP A 66 6.07 4.22 -7.86
CA TRP A 66 5.83 5.47 -8.57
C TRP A 66 6.44 5.46 -9.97
N ASP A 67 7.68 4.99 -10.10
CA ASP A 67 8.39 4.98 -11.36
C ASP A 67 8.03 3.78 -12.24
N SER A 68 7.14 2.91 -11.77
CA SER A 68 6.70 1.75 -12.52
C SER A 68 5.94 2.18 -13.77
N THR A 69 6.22 1.51 -14.90
CA THR A 69 5.49 1.75 -16.14
C THR A 69 4.19 0.96 -16.19
N THR A 70 3.97 0.06 -15.24
CA THR A 70 2.75 -0.74 -15.16
C THR A 70 1.84 -0.20 -14.05
N LEU A 71 0.54 -0.15 -14.32
CA LEU A 71 -0.44 0.30 -13.33
C LEU A 71 -0.56 -0.71 -12.21
N PHE A 72 -0.59 -1.99 -12.53
CA PHE A 72 -0.76 -3.05 -11.55
C PHE A 72 0.56 -3.80 -11.36
N PHE A 73 0.88 -4.11 -10.10
CA PHE A 73 2.11 -4.82 -9.77
C PHE A 73 1.86 -5.74 -8.56
N PRO A 74 2.71 -6.78 -8.38
CA PRO A 74 2.52 -7.70 -7.26
C PRO A 74 3.03 -7.11 -5.95
N LEU A 75 2.28 -7.33 -4.88
CA LEU A 75 2.69 -7.07 -3.50
C LEU A 75 2.84 -8.42 -2.81
N LYS A 76 4.01 -8.71 -2.27
CA LYS A 76 4.25 -9.88 -1.43
C LYS A 76 4.42 -9.40 0.01
N TYR A 77 3.71 -10.04 0.92
CA TYR A 77 3.73 -9.65 2.33
C TYR A 77 3.55 -10.88 3.21
N LEU A 78 3.87 -10.71 4.48
CA LEU A 78 3.65 -11.76 5.47
C LEU A 78 2.43 -11.41 6.31
N GLU A 79 1.53 -12.37 6.46
CA GLU A 79 0.38 -12.24 7.35
C GLU A 79 0.29 -13.50 8.19
N ASN A 80 0.38 -13.33 9.50
CA ASN A 80 0.37 -14.45 10.46
C ASN A 80 1.44 -15.50 10.14
N GLY A 81 2.62 -15.04 9.68
CA GLY A 81 3.73 -15.92 9.35
C GLY A 81 3.62 -16.60 7.98
N VAL A 82 2.58 -16.29 7.22
CA VAL A 82 2.36 -16.89 5.90
C VAL A 82 2.61 -15.84 4.82
N SER A 83 3.39 -16.22 3.82
CA SER A 83 3.64 -15.34 2.67
C SER A 83 2.42 -15.31 1.76
N LYS A 84 1.97 -14.11 1.44
CA LYS A 84 0.82 -13.88 0.57
C LYS A 84 1.18 -12.90 -0.54
N THR A 85 0.48 -13.01 -1.66
CA THR A 85 0.70 -12.13 -2.81
C THR A 85 -0.63 -11.56 -3.26
N ALA A 86 -0.64 -10.26 -3.59
CA ALA A 86 -1.80 -9.59 -4.15
C ALA A 86 -1.36 -8.71 -5.31
N THR A 87 -2.21 -8.58 -6.32
CA THR A 87 -1.99 -7.64 -7.41
C THR A 87 -2.66 -6.33 -7.03
N VAL A 88 -1.88 -5.25 -6.98
CA VAL A 88 -2.32 -3.97 -6.44
C VAL A 88 -1.94 -2.81 -7.35
N TYR A 89 -2.53 -1.64 -7.09
CA TYR A 89 -2.11 -0.37 -7.66
C TYR A 89 -1.99 0.66 -6.55
N VAL A 90 -1.21 1.72 -6.79
CA VAL A 90 -0.96 2.72 -5.78
C VAL A 90 -1.94 3.88 -5.90
N GLY A 91 -2.36 4.41 -4.74
CA GLY A 91 -3.09 5.66 -4.65
C GLY A 91 -2.12 6.84 -4.57
N SER A 92 -2.34 7.77 -3.63
CA SER A 92 -1.44 8.90 -3.43
C SER A 92 -0.29 8.52 -2.50
N ILE A 93 0.84 9.24 -2.65
CA ILE A 93 2.04 8.99 -1.86
C ILE A 93 2.50 10.33 -1.27
N PRO A 94 1.85 10.81 -0.19
CA PRO A 94 2.33 12.03 0.46
C PRO A 94 3.64 11.78 1.20
N THR A 95 4.58 12.70 1.03
CA THR A 95 5.86 12.67 1.71
C THR A 95 6.12 14.03 2.34
N GLU A 96 6.76 14.04 3.53
CA GLU A 96 7.05 15.26 4.25
C GLU A 96 8.52 15.28 4.62
N LEU A 97 9.22 16.35 4.28
CA LEU A 97 10.63 16.46 4.56
C LEU A 97 10.85 16.74 6.05
N HIS A 98 11.65 15.90 6.70
CA HIS A 98 12.02 16.09 8.10
C HIS A 98 13.38 16.78 8.21
N ARG A 99 14.36 16.31 7.43
CA ARG A 99 15.71 16.88 7.48
C ARG A 99 16.36 16.74 6.12
N ALA A 100 16.87 17.84 5.59
CA ALA A 100 17.63 17.85 4.36
C ALA A 100 19.11 17.77 4.65
N GLY A 101 19.82 16.92 3.95
CA GLY A 101 21.27 16.91 3.90
C GLY A 101 21.76 17.61 2.63
N LYS A 102 23.03 17.43 2.29
CA LYS A 102 23.55 17.92 1.02
C LYS A 102 23.31 16.89 -0.08
N THR A 103 24.14 15.87 -0.13
CA THR A 103 23.99 14.75 -1.07
C THR A 103 23.50 13.48 -0.37
N THR A 104 23.64 13.43 0.96
CA THR A 104 23.27 12.28 1.79
C THR A 104 22.55 12.77 3.02
N ASN A 105 22.06 11.83 3.84
CA ASN A 105 21.42 12.11 5.13
C ASN A 105 20.10 12.86 5.01
N TRP A 106 19.37 12.63 3.92
CA TRP A 106 18.00 13.11 3.80
C TRP A 106 17.09 12.18 4.60
N VAL A 107 16.18 12.78 5.36
CA VAL A 107 15.20 12.04 6.16
C VAL A 107 13.82 12.61 5.88
N TRP A 108 12.87 11.73 5.59
CA TRP A 108 11.48 12.06 5.35
C TRP A 108 10.64 11.52 6.50
N LYS A 109 9.53 12.17 6.80
CA LYS A 109 8.61 11.76 7.86
C LYS A 109 7.19 11.69 7.36
N ASN A 110 6.37 10.99 8.12
CA ASN A 110 4.93 10.86 7.83
C ASN A 110 4.69 10.41 6.39
N VAL A 111 5.55 9.54 5.90
CA VAL A 111 5.38 8.96 4.57
C VAL A 111 4.33 7.87 4.67
N THR A 112 3.25 8.05 3.93
CA THR A 112 2.19 7.05 3.89
C THR A 112 1.84 6.76 2.43
N PHE A 113 1.43 5.53 2.18
CA PHE A 113 0.83 5.19 0.90
C PHE A 113 -0.09 4.01 1.09
N ASN A 114 -1.05 3.88 0.21
CA ASN A 114 -1.93 2.73 0.22
C ASN A 114 -1.85 2.01 -1.12
N LEU A 115 -1.84 0.70 -1.04
CA LEU A 115 -1.90 -0.19 -2.18
C LEU A 115 -3.28 -0.83 -2.19
N ILE A 116 -3.97 -0.73 -3.31
CA ILE A 116 -5.35 -1.16 -3.43
C ILE A 116 -5.38 -2.38 -4.34
N GLU A 117 -6.02 -3.45 -3.87
CA GLU A 117 -6.12 -4.69 -4.63
C GLU A 117 -6.94 -4.47 -5.90
N LYS A 118 -6.41 -5.04 -6.99
CA LYS A 118 -7.04 -4.97 -8.30
C LYS A 118 -8.43 -5.62 -8.31
#